data_ef5303a41618cdfb9eaf6c90ad62d8a9
#
_entry.id   ef5303a41618cdfb9eaf6c90ad62d8a9
#
_cell.length_a   1.000
_cell.length_b   1.000
_cell.length_c   1.000
_cell.angle_alpha   90.00
_cell.angle_beta   90.00
_cell.angle_gamma   90.00
#
_symmetry.space_group_name_H-M   'P 1'
#
loop_
_entity.id
_entity.type
_entity.pdbx_description
1 polymer ?
#
loop_
_entity_poly.entity_id
_entity_poly.type
_entity_poly.pdbx_seq_one_letter_code
_entity_poly.pdbx_strand_id
1 'polypeptide(L)'
;MVDQAEGIRRMRGQQKPVKVIAVTSGKGGVGKTNVSVNLSISLAKKGHKVVLMDADLGLANVDVMLGLHSKFNISHVLNGEKNLDEILLQGPSGIQVIPATSGVKRMAELTPVENAGLIRAFGELEYPVDTMIVDVAAGISDSVVSFGRAAHEVVVVVCDRSEEH
;
A
#
# COMPACT_ATOMS: atom_id res chain seq x y z
N MET A 1 28.51 -28.40 -8.82
CA MET A 1 27.60 -28.21 -7.66
C MET A 1 26.62 -27.12 -7.99
N VAL A 2 25.38 -27.47 -8.24
CA VAL A 2 24.34 -26.46 -8.43
C VAL A 2 23.99 -25.96 -7.04
N ASP A 3 24.16 -24.66 -6.81
CA ASP A 3 23.84 -24.02 -5.55
C ASP A 3 22.31 -24.11 -5.32
N GLN A 4 21.90 -24.76 -4.23
CA GLN A 4 20.47 -24.86 -3.88
C GLN A 4 19.85 -23.47 -3.69
N ALA A 5 20.64 -22.47 -3.32
CA ALA A 5 20.23 -21.07 -3.23
C ALA A 5 19.88 -20.48 -4.61
N GLU A 6 20.52 -20.94 -5.68
CA GLU A 6 20.24 -20.51 -7.06
C GLU A 6 18.91 -21.08 -7.57
N GLY A 7 18.58 -22.32 -7.19
CA GLY A 7 17.28 -22.92 -7.44
C GLY A 7 16.13 -22.16 -6.76
N ILE A 8 16.32 -21.75 -5.50
CA ILE A 8 15.36 -20.96 -4.74
C ILE A 8 15.23 -19.55 -5.33
N ARG A 9 16.33 -18.93 -5.77
CA ARG A 9 16.31 -17.63 -6.47
C ARG A 9 15.59 -17.71 -7.81
N ARG A 10 15.74 -18.80 -8.57
CA ARG A 10 15.00 -19.04 -9.81
C ARG A 10 13.51 -19.27 -9.57
N MET A 11 13.13 -19.95 -8.48
CA MET A 11 11.74 -20.12 -8.09
C MET A 11 11.11 -18.77 -7.68
N ARG A 12 11.85 -17.89 -6.99
CA ARG A 12 11.43 -16.51 -6.71
C ARG A 12 11.37 -15.64 -7.97
N GLY A 13 12.24 -15.87 -8.95
CA GLY A 13 12.25 -15.14 -10.24
C GLY A 13 11.08 -15.47 -11.18
N GLN A 14 10.28 -16.49 -10.88
CA GLN A 14 9.05 -16.83 -11.60
C GLN A 14 7.79 -16.25 -10.97
N GLN A 15 7.90 -15.49 -9.89
CA GLN A 15 6.75 -14.74 -9.38
C GLN A 15 6.41 -13.63 -10.38
N LYS A 16 5.15 -13.59 -10.78
CA LYS A 16 4.64 -12.49 -11.60
C LYS A 16 4.96 -11.17 -10.91
N PRO A 17 5.41 -10.14 -11.64
CA PRO A 17 5.66 -8.84 -11.04
C PRO A 17 4.39 -8.33 -10.38
N VAL A 18 4.53 -7.77 -9.17
CA VAL A 18 3.41 -7.17 -8.44
C VAL A 18 2.93 -5.94 -9.19
N LYS A 19 1.64 -5.91 -9.51
CA LYS A 19 1.02 -4.73 -10.10
C LYS A 19 0.75 -3.69 -9.01
N VAL A 20 1.28 -2.50 -9.15
CA VAL A 20 1.07 -1.40 -8.22
C VAL A 20 0.12 -0.38 -8.81
N ILE A 21 -0.97 -0.09 -8.12
CA ILE A 21 -1.99 0.89 -8.50
C ILE A 21 -2.05 1.95 -7.40
N ALA A 22 -1.73 3.19 -7.74
CA ALA A 22 -1.89 4.32 -6.84
C ALA A 22 -3.28 4.94 -7.03
N VAL A 23 -3.99 5.19 -5.93
CA VAL A 23 -5.29 5.88 -5.93
C VAL A 23 -5.10 7.23 -5.26
N THR A 24 -5.41 8.29 -5.98
CA THR A 24 -5.27 9.67 -5.51
C THR A 24 -6.50 10.50 -5.87
N SER A 25 -6.55 11.73 -5.38
CA SER A 25 -7.58 12.70 -5.73
C SER A 25 -7.00 14.12 -5.69
N GLY A 26 -7.61 15.03 -6.44
CA GLY A 26 -7.21 16.44 -6.40
C GLY A 26 -7.62 17.16 -5.11
N LYS A 27 -8.66 16.68 -4.44
CA LYS A 27 -9.23 17.25 -3.21
C LYS A 27 -9.46 16.15 -2.17
N GLY A 28 -9.43 16.51 -0.89
CA GLY A 28 -9.90 15.65 0.20
C GLY A 28 -11.43 15.50 0.19
N GLY A 29 -11.91 14.42 0.80
CA GLY A 29 -13.36 14.19 1.00
C GLY A 29 -14.15 13.80 -0.26
N VAL A 30 -13.51 13.36 -1.34
CA VAL A 30 -14.18 12.91 -2.59
C VAL A 30 -14.45 11.40 -2.64
N GLY A 31 -14.17 10.67 -1.56
CA GLY A 31 -14.38 9.22 -1.50
C GLY A 31 -13.20 8.38 -2.00
N LYS A 32 -12.01 8.95 -2.07
CA LYS A 32 -10.78 8.27 -2.50
C LYS A 32 -10.53 6.96 -1.75
N THR A 33 -10.59 6.98 -0.42
CA THR A 33 -10.38 5.78 0.41
C THR A 33 -11.45 4.73 0.19
N ASN A 34 -12.72 5.13 0.00
CA ASN A 34 -13.80 4.22 -0.40
C ASN A 34 -13.49 3.52 -1.72
N VAL A 35 -12.97 4.25 -2.70
CA VAL A 35 -12.57 3.67 -4.00
C VAL A 35 -11.43 2.69 -3.81
N SER A 36 -10.40 3.03 -3.04
CA SER A 36 -9.26 2.15 -2.75
C SER A 36 -9.70 0.84 -2.10
N VAL A 37 -10.55 0.93 -1.07
CA VAL A 37 -11.07 -0.24 -0.34
C VAL A 37 -11.94 -1.11 -1.24
N ASN A 38 -12.90 -0.53 -1.95
CA ASN A 38 -13.82 -1.28 -2.82
C ASN A 38 -13.10 -1.91 -4.02
N LEU A 39 -12.12 -1.21 -4.60
CA LEU A 39 -11.29 -1.77 -5.67
C LEU A 39 -10.50 -2.97 -5.16
N SER A 40 -9.90 -2.87 -3.99
CA SER A 40 -9.16 -3.97 -3.35
C SER A 40 -10.04 -5.19 -3.12
N ILE A 41 -11.24 -5.00 -2.56
CA ILE A 41 -12.21 -6.07 -2.30
C ILE A 41 -12.69 -6.69 -3.63
N SER A 42 -12.95 -5.88 -4.64
CA SER A 42 -13.41 -6.36 -5.94
C SER A 42 -12.36 -7.22 -6.65
N LEU A 43 -11.10 -6.82 -6.58
CA LEU A 43 -9.99 -7.62 -7.12
C LEU A 43 -9.79 -8.91 -6.33
N ALA A 44 -9.89 -8.87 -5.01
CA ALA A 44 -9.79 -10.07 -4.17
C ALA A 44 -10.90 -11.07 -4.48
N LYS A 45 -12.14 -10.61 -4.70
CA LYS A 45 -13.26 -11.46 -5.11
C LYS A 45 -13.06 -12.12 -6.48
N LYS A 46 -12.22 -11.52 -7.33
CA LYS A 46 -11.81 -12.11 -8.62
C LYS A 46 -10.61 -13.06 -8.50
N GLY A 47 -10.15 -13.34 -7.30
CA GLY A 47 -9.06 -14.26 -7.03
C GLY A 47 -7.67 -13.65 -6.95
N HIS A 48 -7.56 -12.31 -7.00
CA HIS A 48 -6.27 -11.64 -6.82
C HIS A 48 -5.84 -11.64 -5.34
N LYS A 49 -4.54 -11.77 -5.11
CA LYS A 49 -3.92 -11.55 -3.79
C LYS A 49 -3.60 -10.08 -3.64
N VAL A 50 -4.41 -9.36 -2.88
CA VAL A 50 -4.36 -7.90 -2.81
C VAL A 50 -3.81 -7.44 -1.47
N VAL A 51 -2.85 -6.50 -1.54
CA VAL A 51 -2.40 -5.70 -0.40
C VAL A 51 -2.88 -4.27 -0.61
N LEU A 52 -3.58 -3.73 0.37
CA LEU A 52 -3.98 -2.33 0.42
C LEU A 52 -3.08 -1.60 1.41
N MET A 53 -2.32 -0.63 0.93
CA MET A 53 -1.46 0.21 1.74
C MET A 53 -2.11 1.58 1.93
N ASP A 54 -2.29 1.98 3.19
CA ASP A 54 -2.72 3.33 3.54
C ASP A 54 -1.49 4.25 3.61
N ALA A 55 -1.32 5.07 2.59
CA ALA A 55 -0.25 6.07 2.49
C ALA A 55 -0.75 7.49 2.75
N ASP A 56 -2.00 7.66 3.17
CA ASP A 56 -2.56 8.94 3.60
C ASP A 56 -2.27 9.17 5.09
N LEU A 57 -1.18 9.84 5.36
CA LEU A 57 -0.65 10.03 6.71
C LEU A 57 -1.34 11.16 7.51
N GLY A 58 -2.14 11.97 6.84
CA GLY A 58 -2.91 13.04 7.49
C GLY A 58 -4.16 12.54 8.17
N LEU A 59 -4.79 11.53 7.59
CA LEU A 59 -6.04 10.91 8.05
C LEU A 59 -5.94 9.41 7.81
N ALA A 60 -5.29 8.69 8.71
CA ALA A 60 -5.22 7.23 8.70
C ALA A 60 -6.63 6.64 8.83
N ASN A 61 -7.24 6.21 7.73
CA ASN A 61 -8.65 5.90 7.70
C ASN A 61 -8.99 4.48 7.25
N VAL A 62 -8.07 3.75 6.59
CA VAL A 62 -8.40 2.43 6.04
C VAL A 62 -8.69 1.44 7.15
N ASP A 63 -7.86 1.37 8.16
CA ASP A 63 -8.04 0.49 9.32
C ASP A 63 -9.30 0.85 10.10
N VAL A 64 -9.54 2.14 10.34
CA VAL A 64 -10.77 2.62 11.00
C VAL A 64 -12.01 2.29 10.18
N MET A 65 -11.98 2.52 8.87
CA MET A 65 -13.10 2.22 7.96
C MET A 65 -13.44 0.73 7.95
N LEU A 66 -12.43 -0.13 8.06
CA LEU A 66 -12.59 -1.58 8.06
C LEU A 66 -12.78 -2.18 9.47
N GLY A 67 -12.79 -1.35 10.52
CA GLY A 67 -12.89 -1.81 11.90
C GLY A 67 -11.69 -2.65 12.35
N LEU A 68 -10.53 -2.43 11.76
CA LEU A 68 -9.30 -3.15 12.08
C LEU A 68 -8.52 -2.38 13.16
N HIS A 69 -7.92 -3.15 14.06
CA HIS A 69 -7.06 -2.59 15.11
C HIS A 69 -5.62 -3.02 14.88
N SER A 70 -4.75 -2.05 14.60
CA SER A 70 -3.33 -2.27 14.41
C SER A 70 -2.55 -2.04 15.70
N LYS A 71 -1.74 -3.02 16.10
CA LYS A 71 -0.73 -2.84 17.16
C LYS A 71 0.59 -2.33 16.60
N PHE A 72 0.88 -2.64 15.36
CA PHE A 72 2.14 -2.35 14.68
C PHE A 72 1.87 -1.71 13.32
N ASN A 73 2.82 -0.93 12.87
CA ASN A 73 2.73 -0.22 11.59
C ASN A 73 4.10 -0.15 10.90
N ILE A 74 4.19 0.55 9.80
CA ILE A 74 5.43 0.71 9.03
C ILE A 74 6.60 1.26 9.86
N SER A 75 6.36 2.10 10.87
CA SER A 75 7.44 2.59 11.73
C SER A 75 8.18 1.45 12.44
N HIS A 76 7.47 0.43 12.89
CA HIS A 76 8.08 -0.75 13.51
C HIS A 76 8.93 -1.55 12.52
N VAL A 77 8.53 -1.57 11.25
CA VAL A 77 9.34 -2.20 10.18
C VAL A 77 10.60 -1.39 9.90
N LEU A 78 10.49 -0.08 9.79
CA LEU A 78 11.62 0.82 9.56
C LEU A 78 12.63 0.80 10.71
N ASN A 79 12.15 0.63 11.94
CA ASN A 79 13.00 0.50 13.13
C ASN A 79 13.62 -0.89 13.30
N GLY A 80 13.29 -1.86 12.44
CA GLY A 80 13.76 -3.23 12.54
C GLY A 80 13.12 -4.06 13.64
N GLU A 81 12.03 -3.59 14.23
CA GLU A 81 11.32 -4.27 15.32
C GLU A 81 10.38 -5.38 14.80
N LYS A 82 9.86 -5.21 13.59
CA LYS A 82 8.92 -6.10 12.91
C LYS A 82 9.26 -6.25 11.44
N ASN A 83 8.89 -7.38 10.85
CA ASN A 83 8.85 -7.51 9.39
C ASN A 83 7.48 -7.13 8.84
N LEU A 84 7.36 -7.05 7.50
CA LEU A 84 6.12 -6.59 6.87
C LEU A 84 4.98 -7.58 7.08
N ASP A 85 5.23 -8.88 7.07
CA ASP A 85 4.22 -9.91 7.29
C ASP A 85 3.59 -9.82 8.69
N GLU A 86 4.38 -9.41 9.69
CA GLU A 86 3.91 -9.27 11.08
C GLU A 86 2.97 -8.07 11.29
N ILE A 87 2.99 -7.08 10.41
CA ILE A 87 2.12 -5.90 10.52
C ILE A 87 0.91 -5.96 9.61
N LEU A 88 0.81 -6.95 8.71
CA LEU A 88 -0.35 -7.14 7.86
C LEU A 88 -1.61 -7.39 8.69
N LEU A 89 -2.68 -6.70 8.35
CA LEU A 89 -4.01 -6.91 8.90
C LEU A 89 -4.90 -7.58 7.87
N GLN A 90 -5.60 -8.62 8.29
CA GLN A 90 -6.57 -9.29 7.42
C GLN A 90 -7.86 -8.46 7.34
N GLY A 91 -8.21 -8.04 6.14
CA GLY A 91 -9.44 -7.32 5.84
C GLY A 91 -10.50 -8.18 5.16
N PRO A 92 -11.60 -7.56 4.74
CA PRO A 92 -12.69 -8.24 4.05
C PRO A 92 -12.23 -8.93 2.76
N SER A 93 -12.85 -10.06 2.44
CA SER A 93 -12.56 -10.86 1.23
C SER A 93 -11.11 -11.33 1.11
N GLY A 94 -10.37 -11.38 2.21
CA GLY A 94 -9.00 -11.85 2.26
C GLY A 94 -7.95 -10.82 1.81
N ILE A 95 -8.31 -9.55 1.63
CA ILE A 95 -7.30 -8.50 1.41
C ILE A 95 -6.39 -8.37 2.63
N GLN A 96 -5.13 -8.02 2.40
CA GLN A 96 -4.21 -7.66 3.47
C GLN A 96 -4.04 -6.15 3.48
N VAL A 97 -4.03 -5.57 4.68
CA VAL A 97 -3.92 -4.12 4.86
C VAL A 97 -2.61 -3.79 5.57
N ILE A 98 -1.85 -2.88 4.99
CA ILE A 98 -0.71 -2.24 5.65
C ILE A 98 -1.23 -0.93 6.25
N PRO A 99 -1.35 -0.85 7.59
CA PRO A 99 -1.91 0.34 8.22
C PRO A 99 -0.97 1.54 8.10
N ALA A 100 -1.56 2.74 8.05
CA ALA A 100 -0.81 3.98 8.07
C ALA A 100 -0.02 4.15 9.36
N THR A 101 1.08 4.86 9.25
CA THR A 101 1.83 5.32 10.42
C THR A 101 1.12 6.52 11.02
N SER A 102 0.43 6.36 12.13
CA SER A 102 -0.06 7.52 12.88
C SER A 102 1.10 8.20 13.61
N GLY A 103 1.38 9.44 13.27
CA GLY A 103 2.04 10.39 14.19
C GLY A 103 3.54 10.56 14.09
N VAL A 104 4.33 9.90 13.26
CA VAL A 104 5.79 10.07 13.39
C VAL A 104 6.50 10.42 12.10
N LYS A 105 6.41 10.07 11.00
CA LYS A 105 7.06 10.55 9.75
C LYS A 105 6.15 10.31 8.55
N ARG A 106 6.01 11.30 7.74
CA ARG A 106 5.35 11.15 6.45
C ARG A 106 6.20 10.25 5.56
N MET A 107 5.57 9.38 4.76
CA MET A 107 6.27 8.59 3.75
C MET A 107 7.14 9.47 2.82
N ALA A 108 6.75 10.74 2.64
CA ALA A 108 7.52 11.75 1.91
C ALA A 108 8.78 12.22 2.63
N GLU A 109 8.88 12.01 3.94
CA GLU A 109 10.00 12.47 4.78
C GLU A 109 10.98 11.32 5.10
N LEU A 110 10.81 10.17 4.47
CA LEU A 110 11.73 9.04 4.63
C LEU A 110 13.10 9.41 4.08
N THR A 111 14.12 9.14 4.89
CA THR A 111 15.51 9.24 4.43
C THR A 111 15.78 8.21 3.32
N PRO A 112 16.83 8.41 2.50
CA PRO A 112 17.21 7.41 1.50
C PRO A 112 17.44 6.01 2.09
N VAL A 113 17.98 5.92 3.31
CA VAL A 113 18.21 4.66 4.02
C VAL A 113 16.88 4.01 4.43
N GLU A 114 15.93 4.79 4.95
CA GLU A 114 14.59 4.31 5.30
C GLU A 114 13.81 3.84 4.06
N ASN A 115 13.89 4.57 2.96
CA ASN A 115 13.31 4.16 1.68
C ASN A 115 13.89 2.83 1.18
N ALA A 116 15.22 2.68 1.22
CA ALA A 116 15.88 1.43 0.84
C ALA A 116 15.45 0.28 1.75
N GLY A 117 15.31 0.52 3.05
CA GLY A 117 14.81 -0.45 4.03
C GLY A 117 13.38 -0.88 3.74
N LEU A 118 12.52 0.04 3.36
CA LEU A 118 11.12 -0.25 3.01
C LEU A 118 11.02 -1.06 1.71
N ILE A 119 11.77 -0.69 0.67
CA ILE A 119 11.83 -1.44 -0.59
C ILE A 119 12.30 -2.87 -0.33
N ARG A 120 13.32 -3.02 0.51
CA ARG A 120 13.83 -4.34 0.90
C ARG A 120 12.76 -5.15 1.64
N ALA A 121 12.05 -4.53 2.59
CA ALA A 121 10.98 -5.19 3.33
C ALA A 121 9.86 -5.69 2.41
N PHE A 122 9.49 -4.93 1.39
CA PHE A 122 8.56 -5.38 0.35
C PHE A 122 9.12 -6.56 -0.47
N GLY A 123 10.41 -6.57 -0.74
CA GLY A 123 11.07 -7.68 -1.43
C GLY A 123 11.13 -8.97 -0.59
N GLU A 124 11.09 -8.86 0.73
CA GLU A 124 11.12 -9.97 1.68
C GLU A 124 9.72 -10.44 2.12
N LEU A 125 8.66 -9.78 1.66
CA LEU A 125 7.27 -10.13 1.99
C LEU A 125 6.95 -11.56 1.54
N GLU A 126 6.54 -12.41 2.49
CA GLU A 126 6.19 -13.81 2.23
C GLU A 126 4.79 -13.97 1.66
N TYR A 127 3.87 -13.07 2.00
CA TYR A 127 2.53 -13.07 1.45
C TYR A 127 2.57 -12.94 -0.09
N PRO A 128 1.91 -13.86 -0.82
CA PRO A 128 1.94 -13.84 -2.29
C PRO A 128 1.07 -12.71 -2.84
N VAL A 129 1.66 -11.57 -3.14
CA VAL A 129 0.96 -10.38 -3.66
C VAL A 129 0.87 -10.41 -5.17
N ASP A 130 -0.32 -10.29 -5.73
CA ASP A 130 -0.56 -10.05 -7.16
C ASP A 130 -0.66 -8.55 -7.46
N THR A 131 -1.39 -7.84 -6.60
CA THR A 131 -1.71 -6.42 -6.79
C THR A 131 -1.58 -5.68 -5.47
N MET A 132 -0.89 -4.56 -5.51
CA MET A 132 -0.82 -3.61 -4.42
C MET A 132 -1.61 -2.35 -4.78
N ILE A 133 -2.57 -2.00 -3.93
CA ILE A 133 -3.30 -0.72 -4.01
C ILE A 133 -2.68 0.23 -2.98
N VAL A 134 -2.27 1.39 -3.42
CA VAL A 134 -1.73 2.43 -2.54
C VAL A 134 -2.71 3.59 -2.48
N ASP A 135 -3.30 3.81 -1.31
CA ASP A 135 -4.19 4.94 -1.05
C ASP A 135 -3.35 6.17 -0.69
N VAL A 136 -3.19 7.07 -1.66
CA VAL A 136 -2.28 8.22 -1.56
C VAL A 136 -3.06 9.46 -1.11
N ALA A 137 -2.44 10.30 -0.28
CA ALA A 137 -3.03 11.56 0.18
C ALA A 137 -3.51 12.43 -0.98
N ALA A 138 -4.60 13.17 -0.73
CA ALA A 138 -5.14 14.12 -1.71
C ALA A 138 -4.18 15.29 -1.97
N GLY A 139 -4.22 15.82 -3.18
CA GLY A 139 -3.45 16.99 -3.58
C GLY A 139 -2.16 16.65 -4.36
N ILE A 140 -1.41 17.70 -4.70
CA ILE A 140 -0.12 17.60 -5.40
C ILE A 140 0.96 17.74 -4.35
N SER A 141 1.47 16.62 -3.84
CA SER A 141 2.63 16.58 -2.94
C SER A 141 3.74 15.75 -3.57
N ASP A 142 4.96 15.90 -3.08
CA ASP A 142 6.10 15.11 -3.55
C ASP A 142 5.87 13.60 -3.37
N SER A 143 5.14 13.21 -2.32
CA SER A 143 4.75 11.81 -2.10
C SER A 143 3.79 11.31 -3.17
N VAL A 144 2.77 12.09 -3.56
CA VAL A 144 1.85 11.73 -4.64
C VAL A 144 2.60 11.54 -5.96
N VAL A 145 3.53 12.44 -6.26
CA VAL A 145 4.37 12.34 -7.47
C VAL A 145 5.28 11.13 -7.42
N SER A 146 5.90 10.86 -6.27
CA SER A 146 6.79 9.71 -6.10
C SER A 146 6.05 8.38 -6.23
N PHE A 147 4.90 8.23 -5.59
CA PHE A 147 4.07 7.02 -5.73
C PHE A 147 3.50 6.87 -7.13
N GLY A 148 3.07 7.97 -7.76
CA GLY A 148 2.58 7.96 -9.13
C GLY A 148 3.65 7.50 -10.13
N ARG A 149 4.90 7.89 -9.93
CA ARG A 149 6.04 7.45 -10.77
C ARG A 149 6.40 5.98 -10.56
N ALA A 150 6.26 5.47 -9.33
CA ALA A 150 6.55 4.08 -8.99
C ALA A 150 5.39 3.14 -9.33
N ALA A 151 4.17 3.64 -9.49
CA ALA A 151 2.99 2.85 -9.79
C ALA A 151 2.93 2.46 -11.28
N HIS A 152 2.36 1.29 -11.55
CA HIS A 152 2.06 0.84 -12.91
C HIS A 152 0.82 1.55 -13.48
N GLU A 153 -0.13 1.87 -12.59
CA GLU A 153 -1.36 2.58 -12.92
C GLU A 153 -1.68 3.61 -11.84
N VAL A 154 -2.27 4.72 -12.25
CA VAL A 154 -2.77 5.75 -11.33
C VAL A 154 -4.25 5.95 -11.57
N VAL A 155 -5.04 5.82 -10.51
CA VAL A 155 -6.47 6.10 -10.50
C VAL A 155 -6.68 7.44 -9.82
N VAL A 156 -7.24 8.40 -10.54
CA VAL A 156 -7.57 9.72 -10.01
C VAL A 156 -9.07 9.79 -9.75
N VAL A 157 -9.44 9.92 -8.48
CA VAL A 157 -10.84 10.07 -8.09
C VAL A 157 -11.23 11.53 -8.17
N VAL A 158 -12.24 11.82 -8.95
CA VAL A 158 -12.82 13.15 -9.10
C VAL A 158 -14.29 13.12 -8.70
N CYS A 159 -14.73 14.15 -8.00
CA CYS A 159 -16.14 14.37 -7.71
C CYS A 159 -16.60 15.57 -8.52
N ASP A 160 -17.55 15.35 -9.41
CA ASP A 160 -18.26 16.43 -10.09
C ASP A 160 -19.34 16.94 -9.16
N ARG A 161 -18.99 17.94 -8.35
CA ARG A 161 -20.01 18.77 -7.71
C ARG A 161 -20.30 19.92 -8.67
N SER A 162 -21.32 19.77 -9.49
CA SER A 162 -22.00 20.92 -10.05
C SER A 162 -22.45 21.75 -8.85
N GLU A 163 -21.79 22.86 -8.59
CA GLU A 163 -22.31 23.86 -7.67
C GLU A 163 -23.59 24.42 -8.32
N GLU A 164 -24.72 23.86 -7.97
CA GLU A 164 -26.00 24.50 -8.17
C GLU A 164 -26.03 25.73 -7.24
N HIS A 165 -25.78 26.87 -7.83
CA HIS A 165 -26.06 28.15 -7.20
C HIS A 165 -27.54 28.47 -7.32
#